data_35884d72ce8757ac7b7dee414716d128
#
_entry.id   35884d72ce8757ac7b7dee414716d128
#
_cell.length_a   1.000
_cell.length_b   1.000
_cell.length_c   1.000
_cell.angle_alpha   90.00
_cell.angle_beta   90.00
_cell.angle_gamma   90.00
#
_symmetry.space_group_name_H-M   'P 1'
#
loop_
_entity.id
_entity.type
_entity.pdbx_description
1 polymer ?
#
loop_
_entity_poly.entity_id
_entity_poly.type
_entity_poly.pdbx_seq_one_letter_code
_entity_poly.pdbx_strand_id
1 'polypeptide(L)'
;RHNFDLVLLDEMMPGISGLETLQKIKEILPATPVVMVTKSEEENIMDQAIGSKIADYLIKPVNPSQILLTKKKNIHQKEIVTEVTQTGYQQNFMNISTKIDNCRTVEEWIDVYKLLVHWELELSSTESNMTEMLMMQKSEANNGFAKFIRNNYLDWVDPNNAQLPSRPLMSNNIFSRKIFPLLDKGEKVFLIVIDNFRYDQWRVLANEVGDMFDIDENLYMSILPTATQYARNAIFSGLMPNQIARMFPELWVDEDEEEGKNLNEAPLIQTQLER
;
A
#
# COMPACT_ATOMS: atom_id res chain seq x y z
N ARG A 1 -5.31 -37.94 14.95
CA ARG A 1 -4.38 -36.79 14.87
C ARG A 1 -4.93 -35.69 15.78
N HIS A 2 -4.20 -35.33 16.82
CA HIS A 2 -4.55 -34.19 17.66
C HIS A 2 -3.89 -32.95 17.05
N ASN A 3 -4.64 -31.86 16.90
CA ASN A 3 -4.09 -30.56 16.56
C ASN A 3 -3.68 -29.88 17.87
N PHE A 4 -2.48 -29.37 17.92
CA PHE A 4 -1.97 -28.59 19.04
C PHE A 4 -1.86 -27.13 18.63
N ASP A 5 -2.34 -26.24 19.48
CA ASP A 5 -2.29 -24.79 19.26
C ASP A 5 -0.91 -24.19 19.58
N LEU A 6 -0.14 -24.86 20.45
CA LEU A 6 1.20 -24.48 20.87
C LEU A 6 1.96 -25.69 21.39
N VAL A 7 3.24 -25.80 21.11
CA VAL A 7 4.15 -26.80 21.66
C VAL A 7 5.22 -26.09 22.50
N LEU A 8 5.37 -26.50 23.76
CA LEU A 8 6.51 -26.13 24.60
C LEU A 8 7.51 -27.29 24.57
N LEU A 9 8.71 -27.04 24.10
CA LEU A 9 9.70 -28.07 23.79
C LEU A 9 10.98 -27.84 24.60
N ASP A 10 11.34 -28.81 25.46
CA ASP A 10 12.61 -28.76 26.18
C ASP A 10 13.76 -29.16 25.23
N GLU A 11 14.88 -28.42 25.27
CA GLU A 11 16.08 -28.79 24.52
C GLU A 11 16.74 -30.06 25.08
N MET A 12 16.78 -30.17 26.38
CA MET A 12 17.46 -31.30 27.08
C MET A 12 16.49 -32.45 27.35
N MET A 13 16.26 -33.28 26.35
CA MET A 13 15.40 -34.46 26.49
C MET A 13 16.20 -35.75 26.32
N PRO A 14 15.82 -36.86 26.98
CA PRO A 14 16.40 -38.16 26.73
C PRO A 14 16.06 -38.67 25.34
N GLY A 15 17.05 -39.11 24.59
CA GLY A 15 16.89 -39.67 23.23
C GLY A 15 17.25 -38.67 22.13
N ILE A 16 16.28 -37.94 21.60
CA ILE A 16 16.51 -36.90 20.61
C ILE A 16 16.48 -35.51 21.24
N SER A 17 17.29 -34.57 20.71
CA SER A 17 17.33 -33.19 21.20
C SER A 17 16.05 -32.44 20.90
N GLY A 18 15.84 -31.30 21.58
CA GLY A 18 14.75 -30.38 21.27
C GLY A 18 14.85 -29.84 19.84
N LEU A 19 16.04 -29.49 19.36
CA LEU A 19 16.26 -29.02 18.00
C LEU A 19 15.89 -30.06 16.93
N GLU A 20 16.32 -31.33 17.12
CA GLU A 20 15.93 -32.41 16.22
C GLU A 20 14.42 -32.66 16.23
N THR A 21 13.80 -32.56 17.42
CA THR A 21 12.34 -32.68 17.58
C THR A 21 11.62 -31.53 16.90
N LEU A 22 12.13 -30.29 17.02
CA LEU A 22 11.60 -29.11 16.36
C LEU A 22 11.56 -29.28 14.84
N GLN A 23 12.66 -29.75 14.23
CA GLN A 23 12.72 -29.99 12.79
C GLN A 23 11.63 -30.98 12.35
N LYS A 24 11.48 -32.10 13.05
CA LYS A 24 10.45 -33.11 12.76
C LYS A 24 9.03 -32.57 12.92
N ILE A 25 8.79 -31.74 13.95
CA ILE A 25 7.50 -31.07 14.14
C ILE A 25 7.21 -30.15 12.96
N LYS A 26 8.19 -29.33 12.53
CA LYS A 26 8.02 -28.39 11.43
C LYS A 26 7.86 -29.05 10.06
N GLU A 27 8.41 -30.25 9.86
CA GLU A 27 8.17 -31.07 8.66
C GLU A 27 6.70 -31.57 8.60
N ILE A 28 6.12 -31.94 9.75
CA ILE A 28 4.77 -32.54 9.81
C ILE A 28 3.69 -31.46 9.97
N LEU A 29 3.95 -30.44 10.78
CA LEU A 29 3.05 -29.37 11.19
C LEU A 29 3.73 -27.99 11.09
N PRO A 30 4.01 -27.48 9.89
CA PRO A 30 4.82 -26.26 9.72
C PRO A 30 4.20 -25.02 10.37
N ALA A 31 2.87 -24.95 10.44
CA ALA A 31 2.13 -23.80 11.00
C ALA A 31 2.01 -23.81 12.54
N THR A 32 2.27 -24.96 13.19
CA THR A 32 2.14 -25.04 14.66
C THR A 32 3.27 -24.27 15.33
N PRO A 33 2.96 -23.28 16.19
CA PRO A 33 3.98 -22.54 16.93
C PRO A 33 4.68 -23.44 17.95
N VAL A 34 6.02 -23.39 17.94
CA VAL A 34 6.86 -24.13 18.88
C VAL A 34 7.72 -23.14 19.66
N VAL A 35 7.67 -23.24 20.98
CA VAL A 35 8.47 -22.47 21.90
C VAL A 35 9.51 -23.38 22.55
N MET A 36 10.78 -23.05 22.37
CA MET A 36 11.87 -23.79 23.00
C MET A 36 12.01 -23.37 24.47
N VAL A 37 12.25 -24.35 25.33
CA VAL A 37 12.52 -24.13 26.76
C VAL A 37 13.90 -24.70 27.05
N THR A 38 14.86 -23.86 27.41
CA THR A 38 16.26 -24.27 27.54
C THR A 38 16.91 -23.74 28.85
N LYS A 39 17.97 -24.37 29.31
CA LYS A 39 18.84 -23.86 30.37
C LYS A 39 20.04 -23.08 29.84
N SER A 40 20.31 -23.17 28.56
CA SER A 40 21.51 -22.63 27.94
C SER A 40 21.21 -21.30 27.24
N GLU A 41 22.07 -20.32 27.45
CA GLU A 41 22.16 -19.09 26.70
C GLU A 41 23.17 -19.22 25.54
N GLU A 42 23.48 -20.46 25.13
CA GLU A 42 24.41 -20.70 24.04
C GLU A 42 23.86 -20.15 22.73
N GLU A 43 24.55 -19.17 22.19
CA GLU A 43 24.20 -18.42 21.00
C GLU A 43 23.95 -19.32 19.78
N ASN A 44 24.74 -20.39 19.64
CA ASN A 44 24.60 -21.37 18.57
C ASN A 44 23.26 -22.15 18.60
N ILE A 45 22.73 -22.49 19.78
CA ILE A 45 21.44 -23.18 19.91
C ILE A 45 20.30 -22.22 19.58
N MET A 46 20.43 -20.96 19.99
CA MET A 46 19.44 -19.93 19.67
C MET A 46 19.39 -19.64 18.18
N ASP A 47 20.53 -19.49 17.52
CA ASP A 47 20.62 -19.24 16.09
C ASP A 47 20.04 -20.40 15.26
N GLN A 48 20.34 -21.65 15.65
CA GLN A 48 19.77 -22.83 14.98
C GLN A 48 18.24 -22.92 15.19
N ALA A 49 17.76 -22.61 16.39
CA ALA A 49 16.34 -22.61 16.70
C ALA A 49 15.60 -21.51 15.89
N ILE A 50 16.17 -20.29 15.82
CA ILE A 50 15.65 -19.19 14.98
C ILE A 50 15.63 -19.60 13.50
N GLY A 51 16.73 -20.15 13.01
CA GLY A 51 16.81 -20.68 11.63
C GLY A 51 15.78 -21.78 11.33
N SER A 52 15.35 -22.52 12.34
CA SER A 52 14.30 -23.55 12.28
C SER A 52 12.88 -23.00 12.51
N LYS A 53 12.70 -21.67 12.48
CA LYS A 53 11.41 -20.95 12.60
C LYS A 53 10.65 -21.25 13.88
N ILE A 54 11.31 -21.16 15.03
CA ILE A 54 10.63 -21.17 16.34
C ILE A 54 9.75 -19.93 16.50
N ALA A 55 8.70 -20.06 17.30
CA ALA A 55 7.81 -18.95 17.63
C ALA A 55 8.36 -18.07 18.76
N ASP A 56 9.06 -18.69 19.72
CA ASP A 56 9.69 -18.01 20.87
C ASP A 56 10.62 -18.98 21.60
N TYR A 57 11.41 -18.50 22.57
CA TYR A 57 12.14 -19.36 23.48
C TYR A 57 12.08 -18.83 24.91
N LEU A 58 12.21 -19.73 25.90
CA LEU A 58 12.18 -19.43 27.32
C LEU A 58 13.42 -20.03 28.00
N ILE A 59 14.07 -19.24 28.86
CA ILE A 59 15.24 -19.68 29.62
C ILE A 59 14.80 -20.16 30.99
N LYS A 60 15.28 -21.36 31.42
CA LYS A 60 15.03 -21.90 32.76
C LYS A 60 15.91 -21.20 33.80
N PRO A 61 15.37 -20.86 34.98
CA PRO A 61 14.05 -21.18 35.51
C PRO A 61 12.94 -20.32 34.89
N VAL A 62 11.90 -20.94 34.31
CA VAL A 62 10.82 -20.26 33.64
C VAL A 62 9.83 -19.72 34.66
N ASN A 63 9.56 -18.42 34.59
CA ASN A 63 8.51 -17.80 35.40
C ASN A 63 7.13 -18.12 34.80
N PRO A 64 6.14 -18.53 35.63
CA PRO A 64 4.77 -18.75 35.15
C PRO A 64 4.18 -17.61 34.32
N SER A 65 4.50 -16.36 34.69
CA SER A 65 4.06 -15.18 33.91
C SER A 65 4.65 -15.14 32.52
N GLN A 66 5.87 -15.62 32.28
CA GLN A 66 6.48 -15.72 30.97
C GLN A 66 5.77 -16.77 30.11
N ILE A 67 5.42 -17.93 30.65
CA ILE A 67 4.64 -18.96 29.95
C ILE A 67 3.29 -18.42 29.53
N LEU A 68 2.58 -17.72 30.43
CA LEU A 68 1.28 -17.11 30.13
C LEU A 68 1.39 -16.04 29.06
N LEU A 69 2.43 -15.21 29.10
CA LEU A 69 2.67 -14.19 28.09
C LEU A 69 2.98 -14.81 26.71
N THR A 70 3.87 -15.80 26.67
CA THR A 70 4.23 -16.52 25.46
C THR A 70 3.02 -17.27 24.87
N LYS A 71 2.22 -17.91 25.72
CA LYS A 71 0.94 -18.51 25.31
C LYS A 71 0.02 -17.46 24.68
N LYS A 72 -0.20 -16.34 25.36
CA LYS A 72 -1.06 -15.25 24.89
C LYS A 72 -0.59 -14.70 23.56
N LYS A 73 0.72 -14.44 23.42
CA LYS A 73 1.35 -13.96 22.18
C LYS A 73 1.15 -14.94 21.01
N ASN A 74 1.32 -16.25 21.23
CA ASN A 74 1.33 -17.22 20.13
C ASN A 74 -0.05 -17.83 19.79
N ILE A 75 -0.98 -17.88 20.74
CA ILE A 75 -2.33 -18.45 20.52
C ILE A 75 -3.36 -17.35 20.24
N HIS A 76 -3.31 -16.24 21.02
CA HIS A 76 -4.31 -15.17 20.96
C HIS A 76 -3.84 -13.92 20.21
N GLN A 77 -2.69 -13.96 19.54
CA GLN A 77 -2.17 -12.78 18.82
C GLN A 77 -3.16 -12.25 17.80
N LYS A 78 -3.78 -13.13 16.99
CA LYS A 78 -4.77 -12.73 15.99
C LYS A 78 -5.98 -12.05 16.62
N GLU A 79 -6.52 -12.61 17.70
CA GLU A 79 -7.65 -12.04 18.43
C GLU A 79 -7.32 -10.66 19.01
N ILE A 80 -6.15 -10.52 19.63
CA ILE A 80 -5.69 -9.25 20.22
C ILE A 80 -5.50 -8.19 19.12
N VAL A 81 -4.85 -8.54 18.00
CA VAL A 81 -4.66 -7.64 16.86
C VAL A 81 -6.02 -7.23 16.30
N THR A 82 -6.94 -8.18 16.12
CA THR A 82 -8.30 -7.90 15.65
C THR A 82 -9.03 -6.93 16.58
N GLU A 83 -9.02 -7.17 17.91
CA GLU A 83 -9.68 -6.31 18.88
C GLU A 83 -9.09 -4.89 18.91
N VAL A 84 -7.75 -4.77 18.87
CA VAL A 84 -7.05 -3.48 18.84
C VAL A 84 -7.37 -2.71 17.55
N THR A 85 -7.33 -3.39 16.39
CA THR A 85 -7.65 -2.78 15.10
C THR A 85 -9.11 -2.33 15.03
N GLN A 86 -10.05 -3.17 15.49
CA GLN A 86 -11.47 -2.81 15.54
C GLN A 86 -11.73 -1.61 16.44
N THR A 87 -11.15 -1.60 17.65
CA THR A 87 -11.28 -0.49 18.59
C THR A 87 -10.68 0.79 18.01
N GLY A 88 -9.51 0.69 17.37
CA GLY A 88 -8.86 1.81 16.70
C GLY A 88 -9.73 2.40 15.58
N TYR A 89 -10.32 1.54 14.74
CA TYR A 89 -11.22 2.00 13.70
C TYR A 89 -12.50 2.64 14.25
N GLN A 90 -13.13 2.04 15.27
CA GLN A 90 -14.32 2.61 15.91
C GLN A 90 -14.04 4.00 16.48
N GLN A 91 -12.90 4.20 17.14
CA GLN A 91 -12.50 5.51 17.66
C GLN A 91 -12.29 6.54 16.55
N ASN A 92 -11.82 6.11 15.38
CA ASN A 92 -11.57 6.98 14.24
C ASN A 92 -12.79 7.17 13.32
N PHE A 93 -13.83 6.36 13.44
CA PHE A 93 -14.99 6.36 12.55
C PHE A 93 -15.61 7.76 12.39
N MET A 94 -15.93 8.40 13.51
CA MET A 94 -16.52 9.76 13.51
C MET A 94 -15.57 10.82 12.94
N ASN A 95 -14.27 10.67 13.17
CA ASN A 95 -13.27 11.56 12.61
C ASN A 95 -13.19 11.43 11.09
N ILE A 96 -13.25 10.20 10.56
CA ILE A 96 -13.25 9.93 9.12
C ILE A 96 -14.51 10.56 8.47
N SER A 97 -15.68 10.28 9.01
CA SER A 97 -16.94 10.86 8.49
C SER A 97 -16.93 12.39 8.52
N THR A 98 -16.44 12.97 9.61
CA THR A 98 -16.30 14.43 9.72
C THR A 98 -15.32 15.00 8.68
N LYS A 99 -14.22 14.30 8.41
CA LYS A 99 -13.29 14.71 7.36
C LYS A 99 -13.93 14.64 5.98
N ILE A 100 -14.64 13.55 5.65
CA ILE A 100 -15.37 13.40 4.38
C ILE A 100 -16.33 14.57 4.15
N ASP A 101 -17.14 14.92 5.15
CA ASP A 101 -18.13 16.00 5.07
C ASP A 101 -17.49 17.38 4.87
N ASN A 102 -16.31 17.58 5.42
CA ASN A 102 -15.63 18.87 5.42
C ASN A 102 -14.61 19.06 4.29
N CYS A 103 -14.35 18.05 3.46
CA CYS A 103 -13.41 18.17 2.34
C CYS A 103 -13.83 19.28 1.36
N ARG A 104 -12.91 20.20 1.08
CA ARG A 104 -13.09 21.32 0.13
C ARG A 104 -11.92 21.45 -0.84
N THR A 105 -10.77 20.86 -0.54
CA THR A 105 -9.55 20.92 -1.35
C THR A 105 -9.12 19.53 -1.84
N VAL A 106 -8.25 19.51 -2.83
CA VAL A 106 -7.67 18.25 -3.37
C VAL A 106 -6.84 17.55 -2.30
N GLU A 107 -6.07 18.28 -1.54
CA GLU A 107 -5.21 17.77 -0.47
C GLU A 107 -6.04 17.07 0.62
N GLU A 108 -7.14 17.65 1.03
CA GLU A 108 -8.07 17.06 2.02
C GLU A 108 -8.67 15.73 1.49
N TRP A 109 -9.05 15.69 0.20
CA TRP A 109 -9.52 14.45 -0.43
C TRP A 109 -8.43 13.39 -0.56
N ILE A 110 -7.19 13.79 -0.82
CA ILE A 110 -6.03 12.89 -0.81
C ILE A 110 -5.84 12.29 0.59
N ASP A 111 -5.92 13.10 1.63
CA ASP A 111 -5.78 12.64 3.02
C ASP A 111 -6.89 11.67 3.41
N VAL A 112 -8.14 11.94 3.03
CA VAL A 112 -9.27 11.02 3.24
C VAL A 112 -9.03 9.70 2.50
N TYR A 113 -8.61 9.77 1.24
CA TYR A 113 -8.32 8.57 0.45
C TYR A 113 -7.23 7.70 1.09
N LYS A 114 -6.11 8.32 1.49
CA LYS A 114 -5.01 7.64 2.19
C LYS A 114 -5.49 6.99 3.49
N LEU A 115 -6.32 7.68 4.25
CA LEU A 115 -6.87 7.18 5.51
C LEU A 115 -7.82 5.99 5.29
N LEU A 116 -8.68 6.04 4.28
CA LEU A 116 -9.57 4.93 3.94
C LEU A 116 -8.80 3.70 3.45
N VAL A 117 -7.74 3.89 2.65
CA VAL A 117 -6.86 2.79 2.22
C VAL A 117 -6.08 2.20 3.40
N HIS A 118 -5.60 3.03 4.34
CA HIS A 118 -4.96 2.54 5.56
C HIS A 118 -5.90 1.60 6.33
N TRP A 119 -7.13 2.01 6.61
CA TRP A 119 -8.08 1.16 7.32
C TRP A 119 -8.52 -0.06 6.53
N GLU A 120 -8.56 0.02 5.20
CA GLU A 120 -8.82 -1.15 4.34
C GLU A 120 -7.72 -2.22 4.51
N LEU A 121 -6.46 -1.82 4.53
CA LEU A 121 -5.33 -2.73 4.75
C LEU A 121 -5.33 -3.31 6.17
N GLU A 122 -5.52 -2.47 7.19
CA GLU A 122 -5.57 -2.91 8.60
C GLU A 122 -6.70 -3.90 8.85
N LEU A 123 -7.91 -3.60 8.37
CA LEU A 123 -9.08 -4.46 8.56
C LEU A 123 -9.04 -5.72 7.69
N SER A 124 -8.37 -5.70 6.53
CA SER A 124 -8.22 -6.88 5.67
C SER A 124 -7.38 -7.98 6.31
N SER A 125 -6.49 -7.63 7.22
CA SER A 125 -5.65 -8.56 7.98
C SER A 125 -6.38 -9.23 9.16
N THR A 126 -7.62 -8.80 9.43
CA THR A 126 -8.40 -9.24 10.58
C THR A 126 -9.77 -9.78 10.17
N GLU A 127 -10.30 -10.76 10.92
CA GLU A 127 -11.68 -11.21 10.77
C GLU A 127 -12.62 -10.20 11.47
N SER A 128 -12.91 -9.09 10.77
CA SER A 128 -13.65 -7.97 11.35
C SER A 128 -15.00 -7.75 10.67
N ASN A 129 -16.05 -7.52 11.46
CA ASN A 129 -17.34 -7.04 10.98
C ASN A 129 -17.33 -5.53 10.66
N MET A 130 -16.21 -4.82 10.90
CA MET A 130 -16.06 -3.40 10.58
C MET A 130 -15.88 -3.12 9.09
N THR A 131 -15.63 -4.14 8.28
CA THR A 131 -15.47 -4.02 6.82
C THR A 131 -16.69 -3.41 6.15
N GLU A 132 -17.91 -3.77 6.59
CA GLU A 132 -19.15 -3.19 6.04
C GLU A 132 -19.25 -1.68 6.35
N MET A 133 -18.88 -1.28 7.56
CA MET A 133 -18.87 0.13 7.95
C MET A 133 -17.84 0.93 7.13
N LEU A 134 -16.67 0.36 6.88
CA LEU A 134 -15.66 0.98 6.01
C LEU A 134 -16.17 1.10 4.57
N MET A 135 -16.85 0.08 4.04
CA MET A 135 -17.46 0.14 2.70
C MET A 135 -18.50 1.26 2.59
N MET A 136 -19.30 1.48 3.63
CA MET A 136 -20.24 2.60 3.67
C MET A 136 -19.51 3.95 3.64
N GLN A 137 -18.46 4.14 4.44
CA GLN A 137 -17.65 5.36 4.41
C GLN A 137 -16.95 5.56 3.06
N LYS A 138 -16.44 4.50 2.44
CA LYS A 138 -15.86 4.57 1.08
C LYS A 138 -16.89 5.02 0.05
N SER A 139 -18.13 4.51 0.16
CA SER A 139 -19.22 4.92 -0.74
C SER A 139 -19.59 6.39 -0.53
N GLU A 140 -19.67 6.85 0.71
CA GLU A 140 -19.92 8.25 1.06
C GLU A 140 -18.81 9.17 0.53
N ALA A 141 -17.55 8.80 0.75
CA ALA A 141 -16.39 9.52 0.23
C ALA A 141 -16.41 9.60 -1.31
N ASN A 142 -16.71 8.50 -2.00
CA ASN A 142 -16.84 8.48 -3.46
C ASN A 142 -17.92 9.43 -3.96
N ASN A 143 -19.08 9.46 -3.30
CA ASN A 143 -20.17 10.38 -3.65
C ASN A 143 -19.78 11.85 -3.42
N GLY A 144 -19.12 12.15 -2.30
CA GLY A 144 -18.61 13.47 -1.97
C GLY A 144 -17.54 13.92 -2.97
N PHE A 145 -16.56 13.04 -3.24
CA PHE A 145 -15.50 13.30 -4.20
C PHE A 145 -16.03 13.51 -5.63
N ALA A 146 -17.01 12.72 -6.07
CA ALA A 146 -17.62 12.92 -7.38
C ALA A 146 -18.29 14.29 -7.53
N LYS A 147 -18.95 14.79 -6.46
CA LYS A 147 -19.49 16.16 -6.43
C LYS A 147 -18.38 17.21 -6.47
N PHE A 148 -17.32 17.01 -5.70
CA PHE A 148 -16.17 17.90 -5.68
C PHE A 148 -15.51 18.00 -7.08
N ILE A 149 -15.27 16.87 -7.74
CA ILE A 149 -14.72 16.84 -9.11
C ILE A 149 -15.66 17.55 -10.08
N ARG A 150 -16.96 17.29 -10.04
CA ARG A 150 -17.94 17.93 -10.92
C ARG A 150 -17.91 19.47 -10.82
N ASN A 151 -17.69 19.98 -9.62
CA ASN A 151 -17.71 21.42 -9.37
C ASN A 151 -16.39 22.12 -9.72
N ASN A 152 -15.27 21.40 -9.77
CA ASN A 152 -13.94 22.02 -9.91
C ASN A 152 -13.19 21.63 -11.20
N TYR A 153 -13.53 20.51 -11.81
CA TYR A 153 -12.74 19.93 -12.90
C TYR A 153 -12.62 20.82 -14.12
N LEU A 154 -13.71 21.50 -14.51
CA LEU A 154 -13.70 22.40 -15.67
C LEU A 154 -12.74 23.58 -15.48
N ASP A 155 -12.68 24.13 -14.26
CA ASP A 155 -11.74 25.20 -13.93
C ASP A 155 -10.28 24.73 -13.99
N TRP A 156 -10.02 23.48 -13.61
CA TRP A 156 -8.66 22.92 -13.64
C TRP A 156 -8.14 22.66 -15.05
N VAL A 157 -9.03 22.33 -16.01
CA VAL A 157 -8.64 22.03 -17.38
C VAL A 157 -8.71 23.24 -18.31
N ASP A 158 -9.30 24.35 -17.86
CA ASP A 158 -9.35 25.59 -18.65
C ASP A 158 -7.93 26.18 -18.77
N PRO A 159 -7.42 26.37 -20.02
CA PRO A 159 -6.10 26.98 -20.24
C PRO A 159 -5.98 28.39 -19.65
N ASN A 160 -7.07 29.15 -19.57
CA ASN A 160 -7.08 30.49 -18.99
C ASN A 160 -6.83 30.48 -17.48
N ASN A 161 -7.10 29.38 -16.82
CA ASN A 161 -6.93 29.14 -15.39
C ASN A 161 -5.59 28.47 -15.04
N ALA A 162 -4.60 28.48 -15.93
CA ALA A 162 -3.31 27.77 -15.75
C ALA A 162 -2.58 28.17 -14.44
N GLN A 163 -2.78 29.38 -13.96
CA GLN A 163 -2.17 29.94 -12.74
C GLN A 163 -3.06 29.81 -11.49
N LEU A 164 -4.20 29.14 -11.60
CA LEU A 164 -5.12 28.98 -10.45
C LEU A 164 -4.43 28.25 -9.30
N PRO A 165 -4.33 28.82 -8.09
CA PRO A 165 -3.65 28.18 -6.96
C PRO A 165 -4.27 26.83 -6.56
N SER A 166 -5.57 26.67 -6.78
CA SER A 166 -6.33 25.44 -6.49
C SER A 166 -6.19 24.36 -7.56
N ARG A 167 -5.44 24.61 -8.65
CA ARG A 167 -5.23 23.63 -9.70
C ARG A 167 -4.26 22.53 -9.22
N PRO A 168 -4.71 21.27 -9.14
CA PRO A 168 -3.88 20.18 -8.66
C PRO A 168 -2.78 19.79 -9.66
N LEU A 169 -1.88 18.92 -9.22
CA LEU A 169 -1.05 18.15 -10.13
C LEU A 169 -1.97 17.22 -10.93
N MET A 170 -1.88 17.27 -12.27
CA MET A 170 -2.72 16.48 -13.17
C MET A 170 -1.84 15.66 -14.13
N SER A 171 -2.43 14.67 -14.83
CA SER A 171 -1.71 13.79 -15.76
C SER A 171 -0.79 14.56 -16.72
N ASN A 172 -1.27 15.63 -17.34
CA ASN A 172 -0.55 16.39 -18.35
C ASN A 172 0.53 17.32 -17.81
N ASN A 173 0.67 17.48 -16.50
CA ASN A 173 1.69 18.38 -15.94
C ASN A 173 2.66 17.69 -14.95
N ILE A 174 2.65 16.36 -14.91
CA ILE A 174 3.57 15.58 -14.05
C ILE A 174 5.02 15.86 -14.43
N PHE A 175 5.37 15.78 -15.72
CA PHE A 175 6.73 16.01 -16.17
C PHE A 175 7.21 17.43 -15.88
N SER A 176 6.42 18.43 -16.26
CA SER A 176 6.78 19.84 -16.09
C SER A 176 6.92 20.25 -14.61
N ARG A 177 6.15 19.63 -13.72
CA ARG A 177 6.17 19.98 -12.29
C ARG A 177 7.05 19.09 -11.43
N LYS A 178 7.33 17.84 -11.84
CA LYS A 178 8.06 16.88 -11.02
C LYS A 178 9.35 16.37 -11.63
N ILE A 179 9.40 16.19 -12.96
CA ILE A 179 10.55 15.57 -13.64
C ILE A 179 11.53 16.62 -14.16
N PHE A 180 11.05 17.57 -14.96
CA PHE A 180 11.93 18.59 -15.57
C PHE A 180 12.72 19.40 -14.55
N PRO A 181 12.16 19.82 -13.38
CA PRO A 181 12.96 20.51 -12.38
C PRO A 181 14.13 19.71 -11.80
N LEU A 182 14.08 18.37 -11.83
CA LEU A 182 15.19 17.51 -11.46
C LEU A 182 16.25 17.45 -12.57
N LEU A 183 15.80 17.28 -13.81
CA LEU A 183 16.69 17.28 -14.97
C LEU A 183 17.43 18.62 -15.14
N ASP A 184 16.76 19.74 -14.91
CA ASP A 184 17.36 21.09 -14.95
C ASP A 184 18.47 21.28 -13.88
N LYS A 185 18.39 20.54 -12.77
CA LYS A 185 19.45 20.49 -11.76
C LYS A 185 20.58 19.53 -12.12
N GLY A 186 20.49 18.81 -13.23
CA GLY A 186 21.46 17.80 -13.65
C GLY A 186 21.31 16.46 -12.93
N GLU A 187 20.17 16.21 -12.25
CA GLU A 187 19.91 14.95 -11.57
C GLU A 187 19.61 13.84 -12.58
N LYS A 188 20.02 12.62 -12.27
CA LYS A 188 19.66 11.43 -13.09
C LYS A 188 18.30 10.93 -12.65
N VAL A 189 17.37 10.83 -13.58
CA VAL A 189 16.00 10.39 -13.33
C VAL A 189 15.72 9.09 -14.06
N PHE A 190 15.16 8.11 -13.34
CA PHE A 190 14.57 6.89 -13.89
C PHE A 190 13.06 6.96 -13.68
N LEU A 191 12.29 6.98 -14.76
CA LEU A 191 10.84 6.93 -14.71
C LEU A 191 10.38 5.49 -14.87
N ILE A 192 9.74 4.95 -13.84
CA ILE A 192 9.13 3.61 -13.87
C ILE A 192 7.62 3.79 -13.83
N VAL A 193 6.92 3.37 -14.88
CA VAL A 193 5.47 3.39 -14.95
C VAL A 193 4.95 1.98 -14.77
N ILE A 194 4.20 1.76 -13.70
CA ILE A 194 3.56 0.47 -13.43
C ILE A 194 2.07 0.63 -13.73
N ASP A 195 1.63 -0.03 -14.79
CA ASP A 195 0.24 0.01 -15.22
C ASP A 195 -0.66 -0.79 -14.28
N ASN A 196 -1.90 -0.33 -14.09
CA ASN A 196 -2.91 -0.97 -13.24
C ASN A 196 -2.46 -1.19 -11.78
N PHE A 197 -1.54 -0.36 -11.29
CA PHE A 197 -1.00 -0.44 -9.94
C PHE A 197 -1.76 0.49 -9.01
N ARG A 198 -2.47 -0.08 -8.03
CA ARG A 198 -3.32 0.67 -7.10
C ARG A 198 -2.52 1.18 -5.89
N TYR A 199 -3.07 2.20 -5.24
CA TYR A 199 -2.44 2.82 -4.07
C TYR A 199 -2.32 1.86 -2.87
N ASP A 200 -3.28 0.98 -2.65
CA ASP A 200 -3.20 -0.07 -1.61
C ASP A 200 -2.03 -1.04 -1.86
N GLN A 201 -1.81 -1.43 -3.13
CA GLN A 201 -0.67 -2.25 -3.52
C GLN A 201 0.66 -1.49 -3.33
N TRP A 202 0.68 -0.20 -3.67
CA TRP A 202 1.84 0.65 -3.39
C TRP A 202 2.16 0.71 -1.90
N ARG A 203 1.16 0.86 -1.02
CA ARG A 203 1.38 0.92 0.44
C ARG A 203 2.03 -0.35 0.98
N VAL A 204 1.66 -1.51 0.45
CA VAL A 204 2.31 -2.78 0.81
C VAL A 204 3.77 -2.79 0.30
N LEU A 205 3.99 -2.45 -0.98
CA LEU A 205 5.33 -2.43 -1.56
C LEU A 205 6.24 -1.39 -0.89
N ALA A 206 5.73 -0.22 -0.57
CA ALA A 206 6.50 0.86 0.06
C ALA A 206 7.11 0.44 1.41
N ASN A 207 6.42 -0.41 2.17
CA ASN A 207 6.96 -0.96 3.41
C ASN A 207 8.17 -1.90 3.17
N GLU A 208 8.15 -2.65 2.07
CA GLU A 208 9.23 -3.58 1.73
C GLU A 208 10.49 -2.87 1.19
N VAL A 209 10.30 -1.72 0.54
CA VAL A 209 11.43 -0.99 -0.09
C VAL A 209 11.89 0.23 0.73
N GLY A 210 11.19 0.54 1.83
CA GLY A 210 11.46 1.74 2.65
C GLY A 210 12.86 1.79 3.26
N ASP A 211 13.48 0.63 3.52
CA ASP A 211 14.85 0.55 4.03
C ASP A 211 15.92 0.80 2.93
N MET A 212 15.52 0.76 1.66
CA MET A 212 16.43 0.92 0.51
C MET A 212 16.34 2.29 -0.16
N PHE A 213 15.22 3.00 0.03
CA PHE A 213 14.92 4.25 -0.66
C PHE A 213 14.30 5.28 0.28
N ASP A 214 14.68 6.55 0.10
CA ASP A 214 13.93 7.67 0.65
C ASP A 214 12.70 7.92 -0.23
N ILE A 215 11.51 7.80 0.35
CA ILE A 215 10.25 7.85 -0.38
C ILE A 215 9.56 9.20 -0.17
N ASP A 216 9.40 9.98 -1.25
CA ASP A 216 8.51 11.16 -1.30
C ASP A 216 7.25 10.80 -2.08
N GLU A 217 6.13 10.62 -1.36
CA GLU A 217 4.88 10.15 -1.92
C GLU A 217 3.95 11.31 -2.29
N ASN A 218 3.64 11.42 -3.57
CA ASN A 218 2.70 12.41 -4.10
C ASN A 218 1.59 11.74 -4.90
N LEU A 219 0.36 12.22 -4.77
CA LEU A 219 -0.77 11.84 -5.58
C LEU A 219 -1.12 12.95 -6.57
N TYR A 220 -1.67 12.58 -7.71
CA TYR A 220 -2.13 13.53 -8.73
C TYR A 220 -3.59 13.22 -9.15
N MET A 221 -4.25 14.19 -9.72
CA MET A 221 -5.57 14.02 -10.31
C MET A 221 -5.43 13.59 -11.77
N SER A 222 -5.96 12.40 -12.08
CA SER A 222 -6.03 11.97 -13.47
C SER A 222 -6.98 12.88 -14.27
N ILE A 223 -6.63 13.14 -15.52
CA ILE A 223 -7.60 13.76 -16.43
C ILE A 223 -8.74 12.80 -16.73
N LEU A 224 -9.89 13.36 -17.05
CA LEU A 224 -11.09 12.59 -17.39
C LEU A 224 -11.35 12.62 -18.90
N PRO A 225 -11.75 11.50 -19.49
CA PRO A 225 -11.86 10.17 -18.89
C PRO A 225 -10.49 9.57 -18.57
N THR A 226 -10.44 8.64 -17.59
CA THR A 226 -9.19 8.02 -17.13
C THR A 226 -8.69 6.90 -18.04
N ALA A 227 -9.30 6.71 -19.22
CA ALA A 227 -8.90 5.70 -20.17
C ALA A 227 -7.49 5.95 -20.73
N THR A 228 -6.80 4.88 -21.16
CA THR A 228 -5.39 4.87 -21.54
C THR A 228 -5.05 5.94 -22.59
N GLN A 229 -5.80 6.00 -23.68
CA GLN A 229 -5.56 6.95 -24.77
C GLN A 229 -5.69 8.43 -24.36
N TYR A 230 -6.40 8.71 -23.27
CA TYR A 230 -6.56 10.07 -22.76
C TYR A 230 -5.55 10.35 -21.62
N ALA A 231 -5.72 9.69 -20.49
CA ALA A 231 -4.97 10.01 -19.28
C ALA A 231 -3.48 9.62 -19.35
N ARG A 232 -3.17 8.45 -19.91
CA ARG A 232 -1.80 7.96 -20.01
C ARG A 232 -1.03 8.71 -21.10
N ASN A 233 -1.61 8.92 -22.27
CA ASN A 233 -0.99 9.72 -23.31
C ASN A 233 -0.78 11.18 -22.88
N ALA A 234 -1.65 11.72 -22.02
CA ALA A 234 -1.43 13.06 -21.45
C ALA A 234 -0.20 13.12 -20.54
N ILE A 235 0.13 12.04 -19.81
CA ILE A 235 1.36 11.96 -18.99
C ILE A 235 2.58 12.08 -19.94
N PHE A 236 2.63 11.25 -20.97
CA PHE A 236 3.79 11.17 -21.87
C PHE A 236 3.93 12.36 -22.81
N SER A 237 2.82 12.97 -23.22
CA SER A 237 2.85 14.14 -24.11
C SER A 237 2.96 15.49 -23.38
N GLY A 238 2.57 15.55 -22.11
CA GLY A 238 2.41 16.82 -21.39
C GLY A 238 1.27 17.70 -21.92
N LEU A 239 0.33 17.13 -22.65
CA LEU A 239 -0.78 17.82 -23.33
C LEU A 239 -2.13 17.26 -22.92
N MET A 240 -3.17 18.06 -23.10
CA MET A 240 -4.54 17.58 -23.04
C MET A 240 -4.90 16.78 -24.29
N PRO A 241 -5.85 15.81 -24.21
CA PRO A 241 -6.20 14.94 -25.35
C PRO A 241 -6.53 15.70 -26.65
N ASN A 242 -7.31 16.76 -26.57
CA ASN A 242 -7.65 17.59 -27.71
C ASN A 242 -6.44 18.32 -28.34
N GLN A 243 -5.41 18.57 -27.54
CA GLN A 243 -4.14 19.14 -28.03
C GLN A 243 -3.30 18.07 -28.73
N ILE A 244 -3.26 16.83 -28.17
CA ILE A 244 -2.57 15.69 -28.81
C ILE A 244 -3.18 15.44 -30.20
N ALA A 245 -4.50 15.25 -30.25
CA ALA A 245 -5.21 15.01 -31.50
C ALA A 245 -4.97 16.10 -32.58
N ARG A 246 -4.82 17.35 -32.16
CA ARG A 246 -4.58 18.47 -33.11
C ARG A 246 -3.13 18.62 -33.53
N MET A 247 -2.17 18.43 -32.58
CA MET A 247 -0.75 18.68 -32.82
C MET A 247 -0.03 17.46 -33.39
N PHE A 248 -0.49 16.28 -33.03
CA PHE A 248 0.11 14.98 -33.36
C PHE A 248 -0.98 13.99 -33.81
N PRO A 249 -1.72 14.27 -34.88
CA PRO A 249 -2.84 13.43 -35.33
C PRO A 249 -2.39 12.00 -35.64
N GLU A 250 -1.14 11.81 -36.05
CA GLU A 250 -0.54 10.50 -36.35
C GLU A 250 -0.25 9.68 -35.07
N LEU A 251 -0.20 10.32 -33.91
CA LEU A 251 -0.01 9.67 -32.61
C LEU A 251 -1.32 9.57 -31.83
N TRP A 252 -2.41 10.06 -32.38
CA TRP A 252 -3.73 9.97 -31.78
C TRP A 252 -4.43 8.69 -32.26
N VAL A 253 -5.07 7.99 -31.34
CA VAL A 253 -5.86 6.78 -31.56
C VAL A 253 -7.27 7.05 -31.08
N ASP A 254 -8.24 6.90 -31.99
CA ASP A 254 -9.65 7.10 -31.66
C ASP A 254 -10.22 5.99 -30.76
N GLU A 255 -11.34 6.28 -30.10
CA GLU A 255 -11.95 5.37 -29.15
C GLU A 255 -12.43 4.06 -29.79
N ASP A 256 -12.84 4.14 -31.06
CA ASP A 256 -13.37 3.02 -31.86
C ASP A 256 -12.27 2.06 -32.34
N GLU A 257 -10.99 2.45 -32.27
CA GLU A 257 -9.89 1.58 -32.63
C GLU A 257 -9.61 0.56 -31.51
N GLU A 258 -9.58 -0.73 -31.89
CA GLU A 258 -9.36 -1.81 -30.91
C GLU A 258 -7.89 -1.92 -30.47
N GLU A 259 -6.94 -1.50 -31.32
CA GLU A 259 -5.50 -1.63 -31.07
C GLU A 259 -4.79 -0.27 -31.08
N GLY A 260 -3.62 -0.20 -30.48
CA GLY A 260 -2.71 0.96 -30.61
C GLY A 260 -2.83 2.03 -29.53
N LYS A 261 -3.79 1.93 -28.62
CA LYS A 261 -4.09 2.98 -27.61
C LYS A 261 -2.92 3.32 -26.67
N ASN A 262 -1.93 2.45 -26.56
CA ASN A 262 -0.73 2.58 -25.72
C ASN A 262 0.59 2.35 -26.46
N LEU A 263 0.59 2.41 -27.80
CA LEU A 263 1.81 2.21 -28.59
C LEU A 263 2.60 3.50 -28.83
N ASN A 264 2.00 4.67 -28.56
CA ASN A 264 2.56 5.97 -28.90
C ASN A 264 3.27 6.68 -27.72
N GLU A 265 3.54 5.99 -26.62
CA GLU A 265 4.17 6.57 -25.44
C GLU A 265 5.58 7.08 -25.70
N ALA A 266 6.42 6.28 -26.40
CA ALA A 266 7.78 6.66 -26.71
C ALA A 266 7.86 7.88 -27.65
N PRO A 267 7.13 7.97 -28.78
CA PRO A 267 7.12 9.18 -29.57
C PRO A 267 6.48 10.37 -28.85
N LEU A 268 5.47 10.18 -28.01
CA LEU A 268 4.87 11.27 -27.23
C LEU A 268 5.84 11.86 -26.21
N ILE A 269 6.59 11.03 -25.46
CA ILE A 269 7.59 11.54 -24.54
C ILE A 269 8.74 12.23 -25.25
N GLN A 270 9.15 11.74 -26.43
CA GLN A 270 10.17 12.40 -27.22
C GLN A 270 9.72 13.81 -27.62
N THR A 271 8.49 13.95 -28.15
CA THR A 271 7.94 15.28 -28.49
C THR A 271 7.82 16.19 -27.26
N GLN A 272 7.57 15.65 -26.08
CA GLN A 272 7.52 16.44 -24.84
C GLN A 272 8.90 16.95 -24.41
N LEU A 273 9.94 16.14 -24.56
CA LEU A 273 11.31 16.49 -24.22
C LEU A 273 11.94 17.50 -25.20
N GLU A 274 11.49 17.50 -26.45
CA GLU A 274 11.97 18.41 -27.50
C GLU A 274 11.30 19.80 -27.46
N ARG A 275 10.18 19.96 -26.76
CA ARG A 275 9.43 21.22 -26.59
C ARG A 275 9.92 22.03 -25.38
#